data_240c7a72e92356fe4b4e0a8e5dfdc29d
#
_entry.id   240c7a72e92356fe4b4e0a8e5dfdc29d
#
_cell.length_a   1.000
_cell.length_b   1.000
_cell.length_c   1.000
_cell.angle_alpha   90.00
_cell.angle_beta   90.00
_cell.angle_gamma   90.00
#
_symmetry.space_group_name_H-M   'P 1'
#
loop_
_entity.id
_entity.type
_entity.pdbx_description
1 polymer ?
#
loop_
_entity_poly.entity_id
_entity_poly.type
_entity_poly.pdbx_seq_one_letter_code
_entity_poly.pdbx_strand_id
1 'polypeptide(L)'
;IAPTECQENEAVKRYLDKVVTLGTPIKSVNYFDVKQSMRNGGGPACLRLRVAMNDQELEAVNQNTLINDTQFARLNTWVDKHYRDELREDDLRDPQLLIESRTALDELTQILKIGSVYPFQQG
;
A
#
# COMPACT_ATOMS: atom_id res chain seq x y z
N ILE A 1 9.80 7.09 9.14
CA ILE A 1 10.09 6.39 7.87
C ILE A 1 10.73 7.39 6.92
N ALA A 2 11.79 7.00 6.22
CA ALA A 2 12.50 7.82 5.25
C ALA A 2 12.89 6.96 4.02
N PRO A 3 13.03 7.56 2.83
CA PRO A 3 13.60 6.88 1.67
C PRO A 3 15.07 6.47 1.89
N THR A 4 15.52 5.43 1.21
CA THR A 4 16.92 4.92 1.30
C THR A 4 17.93 5.99 0.90
N GLU A 5 17.60 6.88 -0.01
CA GLU A 5 18.43 8.02 -0.42
C GLU A 5 18.83 8.93 0.75
N CYS A 6 17.96 9.01 1.77
CA CYS A 6 18.27 9.74 3.00
C CYS A 6 19.39 9.06 3.81
N GLN A 7 19.54 7.76 3.70
CA GLN A 7 20.62 6.99 4.32
C GLN A 7 21.93 7.09 3.51
N GLU A 8 21.81 7.13 2.18
CA GLU A 8 22.93 7.22 1.24
C GLU A 8 23.60 8.61 1.30
N ASN A 9 22.84 9.66 1.63
CA ASN A 9 23.35 11.02 1.79
C ASN A 9 23.85 11.24 3.22
N GLU A 10 25.17 11.31 3.41
CA GLU A 10 25.80 11.44 4.74
C GLU A 10 25.32 12.68 5.54
N ALA A 11 25.06 13.80 4.87
CA ALA A 11 24.61 15.02 5.55
C ALA A 11 23.17 14.83 6.10
N VAL A 12 22.30 14.24 5.28
CA VAL A 12 20.92 13.93 5.66
C VAL A 12 20.90 12.86 6.75
N LYS A 13 21.69 11.80 6.59
CA LYS A 13 21.79 10.75 7.59
C LYS A 13 22.21 11.30 8.96
N ARG A 14 23.28 12.09 9.01
CA ARG A 14 23.73 12.74 10.26
C ARG A 14 22.65 13.64 10.89
N TYR A 15 21.90 14.34 10.06
CA TYR A 15 20.77 15.14 10.56
C TYR A 15 19.68 14.27 11.20
N LEU A 16 19.29 13.18 10.53
CA LEU A 16 18.28 12.26 11.04
C LEU A 16 18.74 11.53 12.32
N ASP A 17 20.01 11.11 12.38
CA ASP A 17 20.61 10.52 13.58
C ASP A 17 20.55 11.53 14.75
N LYS A 18 20.84 12.81 14.50
CA LYS A 18 20.73 13.87 15.49
C LYS A 18 19.28 14.07 15.95
N VAL A 19 18.29 14.05 15.05
CA VAL A 19 16.86 14.21 15.38
C VAL A 19 16.41 13.17 16.39
N VAL A 20 16.88 11.94 16.28
CA VAL A 20 16.54 10.85 17.22
C VAL A 20 17.08 11.15 18.65
N THR A 21 18.20 11.88 18.75
CA THR A 21 18.84 12.22 20.05
C THR A 21 18.30 13.49 20.70
N LEU A 22 17.55 14.33 19.97
CA LEU A 22 17.07 15.65 20.43
C LEU A 22 15.88 15.60 21.40
N GLY A 23 15.52 14.45 21.96
CA GLY A 23 14.37 14.35 22.88
C GLY A 23 13.00 14.55 22.21
N THR A 24 12.94 14.54 20.89
CA THR A 24 11.69 14.60 20.12
C THR A 24 10.87 13.30 20.30
N PRO A 25 9.59 13.27 19.90
CA PRO A 25 8.81 12.02 19.84
C PRO A 25 9.40 10.96 18.91
N ILE A 26 10.27 11.35 17.97
CA ILE A 26 10.93 10.43 17.02
C ILE A 26 12.02 9.65 17.75
N LYS A 27 11.87 8.33 17.80
CA LYS A 27 12.79 7.42 18.51
C LYS A 27 13.67 6.58 17.58
N SER A 28 13.28 6.45 16.31
CA SER A 28 14.03 5.72 15.30
C SER A 28 13.71 6.24 13.90
N VAL A 29 14.60 5.96 12.95
CA VAL A 29 14.36 6.18 11.52
C VAL A 29 14.51 4.85 10.80
N ASN A 30 13.46 4.42 10.12
CA ASN A 30 13.46 3.23 9.27
C ASN A 30 13.55 3.67 7.81
N TYR A 31 14.47 3.08 7.05
CA TYR A 31 14.70 3.41 5.65
C TYR A 31 14.10 2.33 4.76
N PHE A 32 13.42 2.76 3.68
CA PHE A 32 12.82 1.87 2.69
C PHE A 32 13.18 2.32 1.29
N ASP A 33 13.43 1.36 0.40
CA ASP A 33 13.55 1.66 -1.03
C ASP A 33 12.15 1.89 -1.62
N VAL A 34 11.90 3.13 -1.98
CA VAL A 34 10.62 3.58 -2.58
C VAL A 34 10.82 4.14 -3.99
N LYS A 35 11.97 3.89 -4.60
CA LYS A 35 12.35 4.42 -5.93
C LYS A 35 11.32 4.06 -7.00
N GLN A 36 10.84 2.81 -6.99
CA GLN A 36 9.86 2.37 -7.97
C GLN A 36 8.50 3.06 -7.77
N SER A 37 8.04 3.19 -6.53
CA SER A 37 6.82 3.94 -6.23
C SER A 37 6.89 5.40 -6.69
N MET A 38 8.05 6.05 -6.46
CA MET A 38 8.27 7.43 -6.88
C MET A 38 8.31 7.57 -8.41
N ARG A 39 8.90 6.61 -9.14
CA ARG A 39 8.90 6.60 -10.62
C ARG A 39 7.50 6.44 -11.19
N ASN A 40 6.62 5.73 -10.50
CA ASN A 40 5.21 5.53 -10.90
C ASN A 40 4.30 6.70 -10.47
N GLY A 41 4.86 7.83 -10.06
CA GLY A 41 4.09 9.02 -9.64
C GLY A 41 3.56 8.97 -8.21
N GLY A 42 3.82 7.89 -7.49
CA GLY A 42 3.54 7.78 -6.07
C GLY A 42 4.61 8.47 -5.22
N GLY A 43 4.29 8.82 -3.98
CA GLY A 43 5.28 9.25 -3.00
C GLY A 43 5.66 8.12 -2.05
N PRO A 44 6.64 8.33 -1.15
CA PRO A 44 7.01 7.31 -0.15
C PRO A 44 5.86 6.97 0.80
N ALA A 45 4.77 7.73 0.78
CA ALA A 45 3.57 7.47 1.55
C ALA A 45 2.40 8.33 1.04
N CYS A 46 1.75 7.87 -0.02
CA CYS A 46 0.68 8.62 -0.69
C CYS A 46 -0.64 8.59 0.08
N LEU A 47 -0.96 7.48 0.72
CA LEU A 47 -2.21 7.33 1.48
C LEU A 47 -1.91 6.83 2.89
N ARG A 48 -2.22 7.65 3.89
CA ARG A 48 -2.09 7.28 5.29
C ARG A 48 -3.22 7.88 6.10
N LEU A 49 -3.88 7.03 6.85
CA LEU A 49 -4.77 7.43 7.92
C LEU A 49 -4.34 6.70 9.19
N ARG A 50 -4.06 7.46 10.25
CA ARG A 50 -3.83 6.88 11.55
C ARG A 50 -5.15 6.86 12.32
N VAL A 51 -5.63 5.67 12.61
CA VAL A 51 -6.83 5.46 13.41
C VAL A 51 -6.41 4.91 14.77
N ALA A 52 -6.78 5.65 15.85
CA ALA A 52 -6.60 5.15 17.20
C ALA A 52 -7.80 4.27 17.55
N MET A 53 -7.54 3.05 18.03
CA MET A 53 -8.56 2.08 18.43
C MET A 53 -8.15 1.43 19.76
N ASN A 54 -9.13 1.16 20.61
CA ASN A 54 -8.94 0.29 21.75
C ASN A 54 -9.09 -1.20 21.33
N ASP A 55 -8.82 -2.12 22.23
CA ASP A 55 -8.83 -3.58 21.92
C ASP A 55 -10.21 -4.06 21.44
N GLN A 56 -11.30 -3.56 22.02
CA GLN A 56 -12.67 -3.94 21.61
C GLN A 56 -13.00 -3.42 20.20
N GLU A 57 -12.59 -2.21 19.89
CA GLU A 57 -12.76 -1.63 18.55
C GLU A 57 -11.92 -2.38 17.53
N LEU A 58 -10.69 -2.76 17.87
CA LEU A 58 -9.82 -3.53 17.02
C LEU A 58 -10.38 -4.93 16.72
N GLU A 59 -10.98 -5.60 17.72
CA GLU A 59 -11.67 -6.87 17.54
C GLU A 59 -12.93 -6.74 16.65
N ALA A 60 -13.63 -5.60 16.74
CA ALA A 60 -14.83 -5.34 15.94
C ALA A 60 -14.53 -4.98 14.47
N VAL A 61 -13.31 -4.59 14.15
CA VAL A 61 -12.89 -4.33 12.76
C VAL A 61 -12.95 -5.61 11.93
N ASN A 62 -13.31 -5.49 10.66
CA ASN A 62 -13.21 -6.62 9.74
C ASN A 62 -11.78 -7.15 9.68
N GLN A 63 -11.54 -8.31 10.28
CA GLN A 63 -10.23 -8.92 10.41
C GLN A 63 -9.56 -9.22 9.05
N ASN A 64 -10.33 -9.31 7.96
CA ASN A 64 -9.78 -9.51 6.61
C ASN A 64 -9.19 -8.23 6.00
N THR A 65 -9.38 -7.08 6.63
CA THR A 65 -8.76 -5.81 6.22
C THR A 65 -7.49 -5.49 7.01
N LEU A 66 -7.19 -6.28 8.04
CA LEU A 66 -5.95 -6.15 8.81
C LEU A 66 -4.83 -6.97 8.17
N ILE A 67 -3.67 -6.34 7.99
CA ILE A 67 -2.51 -7.01 7.40
C ILE A 67 -1.83 -7.90 8.42
N ASN A 68 -1.72 -9.18 8.05
CA ASN A 68 -0.88 -10.19 8.67
C ASN A 68 -0.21 -11.01 7.56
N ASP A 69 0.67 -11.94 7.90
CA ASP A 69 1.43 -12.73 6.92
C ASP A 69 0.52 -13.48 5.93
N THR A 70 -0.58 -14.04 6.41
CA THR A 70 -1.55 -14.75 5.57
C THR A 70 -2.24 -13.79 4.60
N GLN A 71 -2.70 -12.65 5.08
CA GLN A 71 -3.36 -11.65 4.24
C GLN A 71 -2.38 -11.02 3.26
N PHE A 72 -1.15 -10.78 3.68
CA PHE A 72 -0.08 -10.29 2.82
C PHE A 72 0.20 -11.27 1.66
N ALA A 73 0.35 -12.57 1.96
CA ALA A 73 0.54 -13.59 0.93
C ALA A 73 -0.64 -13.67 -0.06
N ARG A 74 -1.88 -13.57 0.43
CA ARG A 74 -3.09 -13.56 -0.43
C ARG A 74 -3.12 -12.35 -1.35
N LEU A 75 -2.78 -11.17 -0.84
CA LEU A 75 -2.75 -9.94 -1.63
C LEU A 75 -1.62 -9.97 -2.68
N ASN A 76 -0.45 -10.53 -2.35
CA ASN A 76 0.61 -10.74 -3.34
C ASN A 76 0.14 -11.67 -4.47
N THR A 77 -0.44 -12.82 -4.13
CA THR A 77 -1.02 -13.74 -5.14
C THR A 77 -2.07 -13.05 -6.02
N TRP A 78 -2.89 -12.19 -5.42
CA TRP A 78 -3.88 -11.40 -6.16
C TRP A 78 -3.22 -10.38 -7.10
N VAL A 79 -2.17 -9.70 -6.66
CA VAL A 79 -1.38 -8.77 -7.52
C VAL A 79 -0.77 -9.56 -8.69
N ASP A 80 -0.06 -10.66 -8.41
CA ASP A 80 0.59 -11.49 -9.43
C ASP A 80 -0.40 -12.03 -10.48
N LYS A 81 -1.65 -12.28 -10.05
CA LYS A 81 -2.70 -12.79 -10.95
C LYS A 81 -3.31 -11.70 -11.82
N HIS A 82 -3.48 -10.50 -11.31
CA HIS A 82 -4.33 -9.47 -11.93
C HIS A 82 -3.56 -8.30 -12.52
N TYR A 83 -2.35 -8.02 -12.05
CA TYR A 83 -1.58 -6.92 -12.59
C TYR A 83 -0.77 -7.35 -13.79
N ARG A 84 -0.79 -6.52 -14.83
CA ARG A 84 0.12 -6.65 -15.95
C ARG A 84 1.51 -6.20 -15.53
N ASP A 85 2.56 -6.86 -16.01
CA ASP A 85 3.94 -6.46 -15.75
C ASP A 85 4.25 -5.07 -16.31
N GLU A 86 3.58 -4.71 -17.41
CA GLU A 86 3.73 -3.43 -18.10
C GLU A 86 2.36 -2.94 -18.56
N LEU A 87 2.10 -1.64 -18.42
CA LEU A 87 0.94 -0.97 -18.97
C LEU A 87 1.42 0.09 -19.98
N ARG A 88 1.03 -0.06 -21.24
CA ARG A 88 1.36 0.85 -22.34
C ARG A 88 0.20 1.76 -22.67
N GLU A 89 0.47 2.86 -23.37
CA GLU A 89 -0.57 3.81 -23.79
C GLU A 89 -1.67 3.16 -24.63
N ASP A 90 -1.32 2.21 -25.51
CA ASP A 90 -2.28 1.48 -26.33
C ASP A 90 -3.21 0.58 -25.50
N ASP A 91 -2.74 0.04 -24.39
CA ASP A 91 -3.55 -0.78 -23.48
C ASP A 91 -4.73 0.00 -22.88
N LEU A 92 -4.58 1.34 -22.74
CA LEU A 92 -5.66 2.20 -22.23
C LEU A 92 -6.87 2.27 -23.17
N ARG A 93 -6.71 1.86 -24.43
CA ARG A 93 -7.78 1.78 -25.43
C ARG A 93 -8.38 0.39 -25.55
N ASP A 94 -7.77 -0.61 -24.89
CA ASP A 94 -8.22 -1.99 -24.92
C ASP A 94 -9.43 -2.18 -23.98
N PRO A 95 -10.62 -2.55 -24.49
CA PRO A 95 -11.77 -2.84 -23.65
C PRO A 95 -11.51 -3.97 -22.65
N GLN A 96 -10.58 -4.87 -22.94
CA GLN A 96 -10.21 -5.98 -22.08
C GLN A 96 -9.63 -5.47 -20.74
N LEU A 97 -8.91 -4.36 -20.74
CA LEU A 97 -8.38 -3.75 -19.52
C LEU A 97 -9.50 -3.41 -18.50
N LEU A 98 -10.64 -2.97 -18.98
CA LEU A 98 -11.81 -2.70 -18.11
C LEU A 98 -12.35 -3.98 -17.48
N ILE A 99 -12.42 -5.07 -18.25
CA ILE A 99 -12.89 -6.38 -17.78
C ILE A 99 -11.92 -6.93 -16.74
N GLU A 100 -10.63 -6.88 -17.02
CA GLU A 100 -9.57 -7.29 -16.08
C GLU A 100 -9.63 -6.49 -14.78
N SER A 101 -9.75 -5.17 -14.87
CA SER A 101 -9.85 -4.30 -13.70
C SER A 101 -11.07 -4.60 -12.83
N ARG A 102 -12.24 -4.83 -13.45
CA ARG A 102 -13.46 -5.20 -12.73
C ARG A 102 -13.34 -6.57 -12.07
N THR A 103 -12.74 -7.53 -12.76
CA THR A 103 -12.51 -8.87 -12.22
C THR A 103 -11.55 -8.81 -11.02
N ALA A 104 -10.49 -8.02 -11.12
CA ALA A 104 -9.54 -7.82 -10.03
C ALA A 104 -10.23 -7.19 -8.81
N LEU A 105 -11.02 -6.15 -9.01
CA LEU A 105 -11.75 -5.47 -7.93
C LEU A 105 -12.81 -6.37 -7.29
N ASP A 106 -13.51 -7.18 -8.08
CA ASP A 106 -14.49 -8.15 -7.56
C ASP A 106 -13.80 -9.19 -6.67
N GLU A 107 -12.71 -9.79 -7.11
CA GLU A 107 -11.94 -10.73 -6.30
C GLU A 107 -11.36 -10.06 -5.04
N LEU A 108 -10.89 -8.82 -5.14
CA LEU A 108 -10.37 -8.09 -3.99
C LEU A 108 -11.44 -7.90 -2.90
N THR A 109 -12.66 -7.54 -3.29
CA THR A 109 -13.77 -7.40 -2.33
C THR A 109 -14.12 -8.71 -1.63
N GLN A 110 -13.98 -9.84 -2.33
CA GLN A 110 -14.16 -11.18 -1.76
C GLN A 110 -13.03 -11.54 -0.79
N ILE A 111 -11.78 -11.23 -1.16
CA ILE A 111 -10.61 -11.42 -0.27
C ILE A 111 -10.77 -10.64 1.04
N LEU A 112 -11.20 -9.39 0.93
CA LEU A 112 -11.38 -8.49 2.08
C LEU A 112 -12.71 -8.69 2.82
N LYS A 113 -13.63 -9.49 2.26
CA LYS A 113 -14.99 -9.72 2.79
C LYS A 113 -15.74 -8.42 3.10
N ILE A 114 -15.69 -7.48 2.19
CA ILE A 114 -16.37 -6.18 2.32
C ILE A 114 -17.68 -6.08 1.53
N GLY A 115 -18.08 -7.17 0.86
CA GLY A 115 -19.30 -7.22 0.05
C GLY A 115 -19.17 -6.50 -1.29
N SER A 116 -20.32 -6.31 -1.95
CA SER A 116 -20.41 -5.64 -3.27
C SER A 116 -20.39 -4.14 -3.08
N VAL A 117 -19.21 -3.53 -3.12
CA VAL A 117 -19.01 -2.08 -2.92
C VAL A 117 -19.03 -1.28 -4.23
N TYR A 118 -18.87 -1.95 -5.37
CA TYR A 118 -18.84 -1.29 -6.67
C TYR A 118 -20.16 -1.45 -7.44
N PRO A 119 -20.62 -0.42 -8.18
CA PRO A 119 -21.88 -0.50 -8.95
C PRO A 119 -21.94 -1.70 -9.92
N PHE A 120 -20.82 -2.06 -10.55
CA PHE A 120 -20.77 -3.20 -11.49
C PHE A 120 -20.94 -4.58 -10.83
N GLN A 121 -20.86 -4.67 -9.51
CA GLN A 121 -21.11 -5.89 -8.74
C GLN A 121 -22.57 -6.06 -8.34
N GLN A 122 -23.40 -5.01 -8.51
CA GLN A 122 -24.79 -4.98 -8.04
C GLN A 122 -25.80 -5.22 -9.18
N GLY A 123 -25.28 -5.42 -10.39
CA GLY A 123 -25.90 -5.52 -11.67
C GLY A 123 -26.91 -6.38 -12.09
#